data_b4971d986650673608b4dc518b0e0d53
#
_entry.id   b4971d986650673608b4dc518b0e0d53
#
_cell.length_a   1.000
_cell.length_b   1.000
_cell.length_c   1.000
_cell.angle_alpha   90.00
_cell.angle_beta   90.00
_cell.angle_gamma   90.00
#
_symmetry.space_group_name_H-M   'P 1'
#
loop_
_entity.id
_entity.type
_entity.pdbx_description
1 polymer ?
#
loop_
_entity_poly.entity_id
_entity_poly.type
_entity_poly.pdbx_seq_one_letter_code
_entity_poly.pdbx_strand_id
1 'polypeptide(L)'
;MAAEYGNGDKACAPFAQRRSASSVRMHGFERVIDPGGDMPVNEGPDPHAFRDFEHAGWESNVSEYEDAFARLTSQAIEPLLEAVALRPGIRLLDMATGPGYVAAAAAARGARAVGIDFSAPMVARARELNPVVEFQEGDAEALSFPDASFDAAVMNFGILHLARPEQAVNEAARVLKQGGRFAFTAWAKAEEAVGFGIILNAIQSHGNPEAHLPQGPPFFRFSDEAECERTLREAGFAKVNVTQVPQIWRFTAADELFEAFYNGGVRIKAILRAQSREALDAIRVAVRETAKKFTRHGVIEIPMPAVLASALKPA
;
A
#
# COMPACT_ATOMS: atom_id res chain seq x y z
N MET A 1 -58.07 -8.54 -38.46
CA MET A 1 -57.70 -7.19 -37.99
C MET A 1 -56.38 -7.37 -37.20
N ALA A 2 -55.30 -7.06 -37.88
CA ALA A 2 -53.94 -7.08 -37.31
C ALA A 2 -53.68 -5.73 -36.68
N ALA A 3 -53.10 -5.70 -35.49
CA ALA A 3 -52.53 -4.53 -34.85
C ALA A 3 -51.05 -4.77 -34.66
N GLU A 4 -50.24 -4.02 -35.38
CA GLU A 4 -48.79 -3.95 -35.30
C GLU A 4 -48.35 -3.28 -33.99
N TYR A 5 -47.39 -3.92 -33.30
CA TYR A 5 -46.61 -3.28 -32.23
C TYR A 5 -45.21 -3.02 -32.76
N GLY A 6 -44.90 -1.72 -32.95
CA GLY A 6 -43.63 -1.24 -33.39
C GLY A 6 -42.58 -1.39 -32.29
N ASN A 7 -41.44 -1.97 -32.66
CA ASN A 7 -40.20 -2.03 -31.93
C ASN A 7 -39.53 -0.65 -31.92
N GLY A 8 -39.37 -0.07 -30.75
CA GLY A 8 -38.59 1.16 -30.52
C GLY A 8 -37.27 0.82 -29.83
N ASP A 9 -36.27 0.47 -30.64
CA ASP A 9 -34.85 0.41 -30.20
C ASP A 9 -34.38 1.82 -29.80
N LYS A 10 -34.23 2.06 -28.51
CA LYS A 10 -33.44 3.20 -28.01
C LYS A 10 -32.04 2.71 -27.67
N ALA A 11 -31.15 2.82 -28.65
CA ALA A 11 -29.72 2.73 -28.48
C ALA A 11 -29.24 3.70 -27.40
N CYS A 12 -28.60 3.16 -26.37
CA CYS A 12 -27.88 3.94 -25.35
C CYS A 12 -26.58 4.45 -25.98
N ALA A 13 -26.50 5.76 -26.21
CA ALA A 13 -25.28 6.40 -26.69
C ALA A 13 -24.19 6.40 -25.62
N PRO A 14 -22.92 6.20 -25.97
CA PRO A 14 -21.82 6.23 -25.01
C PRO A 14 -21.55 7.67 -24.54
N PHE A 15 -21.34 7.80 -23.25
CA PHE A 15 -20.99 9.06 -22.57
C PHE A 15 -19.63 9.55 -23.07
N ALA A 16 -19.65 10.55 -23.96
CA ALA A 16 -18.45 11.16 -24.52
C ALA A 16 -17.67 11.89 -23.41
N GLN A 17 -16.45 11.45 -23.21
CA GLN A 17 -15.42 12.08 -22.38
C GLN A 17 -15.20 13.53 -22.80
N ARG A 18 -15.57 14.48 -21.96
CA ARG A 18 -14.97 15.81 -22.01
C ARG A 18 -13.60 15.74 -21.35
N ARG A 19 -12.56 15.66 -22.16
CA ARG A 19 -11.17 15.91 -21.78
C ARG A 19 -11.01 17.39 -21.45
N SER A 20 -10.88 17.73 -20.18
CA SER A 20 -10.09 18.88 -19.75
C SER A 20 -8.98 18.35 -18.87
N ALA A 21 -7.90 17.98 -19.51
CA ALA A 21 -6.66 17.63 -18.83
C ALA A 21 -6.00 18.94 -18.39
N SER A 22 -6.22 19.36 -17.16
CA SER A 22 -5.22 20.12 -16.44
C SER A 22 -4.33 19.08 -15.74
N SER A 23 -3.21 18.76 -16.37
CA SER A 23 -2.16 17.98 -15.77
C SER A 23 -1.57 18.77 -14.60
N VAL A 24 -2.05 18.52 -13.40
CA VAL A 24 -1.36 18.95 -12.18
C VAL A 24 -0.14 18.06 -12.05
N ARG A 25 0.99 18.56 -12.54
CA ARG A 25 2.29 17.93 -12.25
C ARG A 25 2.56 18.07 -10.75
N MET A 26 2.57 16.96 -10.06
CA MET A 26 3.01 16.88 -8.67
C MET A 26 4.54 17.07 -8.61
N HIS A 27 5.00 18.33 -8.56
CA HIS A 27 6.43 18.69 -8.52
C HIS A 27 7.03 18.61 -7.11
N GLY A 28 6.38 17.99 -6.15
CA GLY A 28 6.85 17.87 -4.77
C GLY A 28 7.61 16.59 -4.43
N PHE A 29 7.72 15.61 -5.33
CA PHE A 29 8.44 14.36 -5.13
C PHE A 29 9.58 14.13 -6.14
N GLU A 30 9.74 15.01 -7.13
CA GLU A 30 10.86 15.00 -8.07
C GLU A 30 11.72 16.26 -7.88
N ARG A 31 13.03 16.09 -7.89
CA ARG A 31 14.07 17.10 -7.66
C ARG A 31 13.83 18.39 -8.43
N VAL A 32 13.89 19.52 -7.75
CA VAL A 32 14.27 20.80 -8.34
C VAL A 32 15.79 20.77 -8.53
N ILE A 33 16.25 20.75 -9.77
CA ILE A 33 17.66 20.94 -10.12
C ILE A 33 17.87 22.46 -10.23
N ASP A 34 18.58 23.03 -9.28
CA ASP A 34 19.10 24.39 -9.39
C ASP A 34 20.54 24.33 -9.96
N PRO A 35 20.83 24.95 -11.11
CA PRO A 35 22.18 24.94 -11.67
C PRO A 35 22.99 26.15 -11.17
N GLY A 36 23.77 25.97 -10.12
CA GLY A 36 24.86 26.89 -9.82
C GLY A 36 24.93 27.39 -8.39
N GLY A 37 25.65 26.68 -7.57
CA GLY A 37 26.15 27.11 -6.28
C GLY A 37 26.90 25.96 -5.61
N ASP A 38 28.15 26.19 -5.20
CA ASP A 38 28.92 25.25 -4.38
C ASP A 38 28.19 24.99 -3.06
N MET A 39 27.30 24.00 -3.07
CA MET A 39 26.68 23.42 -1.88
C MET A 39 27.47 22.15 -1.49
N PRO A 40 27.57 21.84 -0.20
CA PRO A 40 28.22 20.61 0.23
C PRO A 40 27.58 19.43 -0.47
N VAL A 41 28.40 18.48 -0.90
CA VAL A 41 28.03 17.26 -1.62
C VAL A 41 26.79 16.67 -0.92
N ASN A 42 25.65 16.77 -1.58
CA ASN A 42 24.40 16.21 -1.09
C ASN A 42 24.58 14.69 -1.13
N GLU A 43 24.95 14.09 -0.01
CA GLU A 43 24.91 12.65 0.16
C GLU A 43 23.49 12.22 -0.24
N GLY A 44 23.39 11.27 -1.19
CA GLY A 44 22.10 10.77 -1.66
C GLY A 44 21.22 10.29 -0.49
N PRO A 45 19.95 9.89 -0.74
CA PRO A 45 19.06 9.45 0.33
C PRO A 45 19.77 8.44 1.23
N ASP A 46 19.77 8.69 2.55
CA ASP A 46 20.31 7.75 3.53
C ASP A 46 19.26 6.65 3.82
N PRO A 47 19.48 5.41 3.34
CA PRO A 47 18.52 4.33 3.55
C PRO A 47 18.35 3.98 5.03
N HIS A 48 19.37 4.22 5.87
CA HIS A 48 19.30 3.94 7.30
C HIS A 48 18.39 4.96 8.00
N ALA A 49 18.56 6.24 7.71
CA ALA A 49 17.69 7.28 8.28
C ALA A 49 16.22 7.07 7.89
N PHE A 50 15.95 6.67 6.64
CA PHE A 50 14.59 6.36 6.21
C PHE A 50 14.03 5.10 6.90
N ARG A 51 14.82 4.03 7.01
CA ARG A 51 14.43 2.81 7.71
C ARG A 51 14.13 3.08 9.18
N ASP A 52 14.98 3.85 9.87
CA ASP A 52 14.79 4.19 11.27
C ASP A 52 13.52 5.04 11.48
N PHE A 53 13.23 5.94 10.57
CA PHE A 53 11.99 6.74 10.56
C PHE A 53 10.73 5.86 10.41
N GLU A 54 10.71 4.95 9.43
CA GLU A 54 9.58 4.03 9.24
C GLU A 54 9.45 3.08 10.45
N HIS A 55 10.56 2.55 10.97
CA HIS A 55 10.56 1.69 12.14
C HIS A 55 9.97 2.40 13.37
N ALA A 56 10.48 3.58 13.73
CA ALA A 56 9.96 4.35 14.85
C ALA A 56 8.46 4.69 14.67
N GLY A 57 8.05 4.95 13.43
CA GLY A 57 6.66 5.20 13.09
C GLY A 57 5.77 3.99 13.38
N TRP A 58 6.16 2.80 12.95
CA TRP A 58 5.40 1.57 13.12
C TRP A 58 5.46 1.02 14.56
N GLU A 59 6.56 1.24 15.29
CA GLU A 59 6.65 0.91 16.72
C GLU A 59 5.55 1.60 17.56
N SER A 60 5.16 2.81 17.16
CA SER A 60 4.20 3.64 17.89
C SER A 60 2.78 3.64 17.28
N ASN A 61 2.46 2.78 16.33
CA ASN A 61 1.26 2.94 15.50
C ASN A 61 0.35 1.71 15.40
N VAL A 62 0.46 0.75 16.32
CA VAL A 62 -0.27 -0.54 16.22
C VAL A 62 -1.78 -0.37 16.30
N SER A 63 -2.28 0.26 17.38
CA SER A 63 -3.72 0.47 17.58
C SER A 63 -4.33 1.37 16.53
N GLU A 64 -3.63 2.44 16.18
CA GLU A 64 -4.08 3.41 15.19
C GLU A 64 -4.16 2.81 13.78
N TYR A 65 -3.25 1.90 13.43
CA TYR A 65 -3.32 1.16 12.19
C TYR A 65 -4.54 0.23 12.14
N GLU A 66 -4.81 -0.50 13.23
CA GLU A 66 -5.96 -1.39 13.32
C GLU A 66 -7.28 -0.64 13.11
N ASP A 67 -7.41 0.52 13.74
CA ASP A 67 -8.63 1.35 13.67
C ASP A 67 -8.79 2.01 12.28
N ALA A 68 -7.68 2.43 11.66
CA ALA A 68 -7.70 3.20 10.42
C ALA A 68 -7.64 2.30 9.17
N PHE A 69 -6.54 1.58 8.97
CA PHE A 69 -6.22 0.94 7.69
C PHE A 69 -6.52 -0.55 7.62
N ALA A 70 -6.58 -1.28 8.75
CA ALA A 70 -6.66 -2.73 8.72
C ALA A 70 -7.86 -3.26 7.93
N ARG A 71 -9.05 -2.65 8.08
CA ARG A 71 -10.25 -3.06 7.32
C ARG A 71 -10.12 -2.79 5.82
N LEU A 72 -9.36 -1.77 5.44
CA LEU A 72 -9.12 -1.44 4.04
C LEU A 72 -8.13 -2.43 3.43
N THR A 73 -6.95 -2.58 4.03
CA THR A 73 -5.88 -3.44 3.52
C THR A 73 -6.25 -4.92 3.53
N SER A 74 -7.15 -5.34 4.43
CA SER A 74 -7.68 -6.71 4.47
C SER A 74 -8.50 -7.08 3.24
N GLN A 75 -9.04 -6.12 2.48
CA GLN A 75 -9.76 -6.41 1.24
C GLN A 75 -8.86 -7.00 0.13
N ALA A 76 -7.53 -6.82 0.23
CA ALA A 76 -6.57 -7.38 -0.69
C ALA A 76 -6.10 -8.80 -0.30
N ILE A 77 -6.44 -9.32 0.89
CA ILE A 77 -5.92 -10.60 1.38
C ILE A 77 -6.29 -11.76 0.47
N GLU A 78 -7.58 -11.87 0.10
CA GLU A 78 -8.05 -12.95 -0.76
C GLU A 78 -7.33 -12.96 -2.12
N PRO A 79 -7.34 -11.85 -2.90
CA PRO A 79 -6.62 -11.79 -4.15
C PRO A 79 -5.11 -12.08 -4.01
N LEU A 80 -4.49 -11.62 -2.91
CA LEU A 80 -3.07 -11.85 -2.64
C LEU A 80 -2.76 -13.33 -2.42
N LEU A 81 -3.58 -14.06 -1.64
CA LEU A 81 -3.42 -15.48 -1.39
C LEU A 81 -3.74 -16.34 -2.63
N GLU A 82 -4.68 -15.92 -3.45
CA GLU A 82 -4.98 -16.56 -4.75
C GLU A 82 -3.81 -16.40 -5.72
N ALA A 83 -3.18 -15.22 -5.78
CA ALA A 83 -2.05 -14.94 -6.67
C ALA A 83 -0.86 -15.86 -6.42
N VAL A 84 -0.65 -16.29 -5.16
CA VAL A 84 0.39 -17.28 -4.82
C VAL A 84 -0.09 -18.73 -4.87
N ALA A 85 -1.30 -18.97 -5.37
CA ALA A 85 -1.92 -20.30 -5.46
C ALA A 85 -1.91 -21.04 -4.12
N LEU A 86 -2.36 -20.34 -3.05
CA LEU A 86 -2.42 -20.89 -1.70
C LEU A 86 -3.22 -22.20 -1.68
N ARG A 87 -2.69 -23.22 -0.98
CA ARG A 87 -3.36 -24.49 -0.75
C ARG A 87 -2.97 -25.08 0.61
N PRO A 88 -3.77 -25.99 1.16
CA PRO A 88 -3.41 -26.64 2.42
C PRO A 88 -2.05 -27.33 2.37
N GLY A 89 -1.32 -27.28 3.48
CA GLY A 89 -0.04 -27.93 3.67
C GLY A 89 1.19 -27.20 3.16
N ILE A 90 1.06 -26.15 2.32
CA ILE A 90 2.22 -25.35 1.89
C ILE A 90 2.77 -24.51 3.05
N ARG A 91 4.05 -24.18 2.96
CA ARG A 91 4.70 -23.23 3.88
C ARG A 91 4.70 -21.85 3.26
N LEU A 92 4.04 -20.90 3.91
CA LEU A 92 3.90 -19.51 3.44
C LEU A 92 4.65 -18.57 4.40
N LEU A 93 5.39 -17.62 3.82
CA LEU A 93 5.98 -16.49 4.54
C LEU A 93 5.14 -15.22 4.27
N ASP A 94 4.71 -14.55 5.32
CA ASP A 94 4.07 -13.24 5.30
C ASP A 94 5.09 -12.19 5.77
N MET A 95 5.64 -11.41 4.81
CA MET A 95 6.69 -10.43 5.02
C MET A 95 6.04 -9.07 5.33
N ALA A 96 6.54 -8.38 6.36
CA ALA A 96 5.90 -7.18 6.94
C ALA A 96 4.44 -7.49 7.32
N THR A 97 4.28 -8.51 8.16
CA THR A 97 2.97 -9.12 8.50
C THR A 97 2.06 -8.17 9.29
N GLY A 98 2.62 -7.12 9.92
CA GLY A 98 1.89 -6.25 10.85
C GLY A 98 1.17 -7.06 11.94
N PRO A 99 -0.14 -6.82 12.18
CA PRO A 99 -0.94 -7.58 13.15
C PRO A 99 -1.28 -9.02 12.70
N GLY A 100 -0.69 -9.52 11.60
CA GLY A 100 -0.76 -10.93 11.21
C GLY A 100 -2.01 -11.36 10.44
N TYR A 101 -2.76 -10.46 9.85
CA TYR A 101 -4.03 -10.79 9.18
C TYR A 101 -3.88 -11.71 7.98
N VAL A 102 -2.83 -11.53 7.15
CA VAL A 102 -2.59 -12.39 5.98
C VAL A 102 -2.13 -13.77 6.42
N ALA A 103 -1.16 -13.85 7.35
CA ALA A 103 -0.69 -15.12 7.89
C ALA A 103 -1.83 -15.93 8.55
N ALA A 104 -2.72 -15.24 9.31
CA ALA A 104 -3.89 -15.86 9.91
C ALA A 104 -4.88 -16.39 8.86
N ALA A 105 -5.16 -15.61 7.83
CA ALA A 105 -6.04 -16.04 6.73
C ALA A 105 -5.47 -17.24 5.96
N ALA A 106 -4.14 -17.28 5.77
CA ALA A 106 -3.46 -18.41 5.16
C ALA A 106 -3.52 -19.66 6.06
N ALA A 107 -3.29 -19.52 7.36
CA ALA A 107 -3.36 -20.60 8.33
C ALA A 107 -4.80 -21.18 8.43
N ALA A 108 -5.83 -20.33 8.42
CA ALA A 108 -7.23 -20.75 8.40
C ALA A 108 -7.58 -21.61 7.16
N ARG A 109 -6.80 -21.51 6.07
CA ARG A 109 -6.91 -22.32 4.86
C ARG A 109 -5.98 -23.55 4.85
N GLY A 110 -5.38 -23.84 6.00
CA GLY A 110 -4.54 -25.03 6.17
C GLY A 110 -3.09 -24.86 5.71
N ALA A 111 -2.62 -23.66 5.41
CA ALA A 111 -1.20 -23.42 5.17
C ALA A 111 -0.43 -23.36 6.49
N ARG A 112 0.86 -23.68 6.43
CA ARG A 112 1.82 -23.46 7.53
C ARG A 112 2.40 -22.07 7.37
N ALA A 113 1.71 -21.07 7.92
CA ALA A 113 2.08 -19.67 7.79
C ALA A 113 3.11 -19.27 8.87
N VAL A 114 4.07 -18.45 8.45
CA VAL A 114 5.02 -17.75 9.31
C VAL A 114 4.93 -16.26 8.94
N GLY A 115 4.72 -15.39 9.92
CA GLY A 115 4.74 -13.94 9.73
C GLY A 115 5.99 -13.30 10.32
N ILE A 116 6.56 -12.33 9.61
CA ILE A 116 7.63 -11.50 10.14
C ILE A 116 7.28 -10.02 10.04
N ASP A 117 7.71 -9.27 11.03
CA ASP A 117 7.67 -7.80 11.01
C ASP A 117 8.88 -7.24 11.75
N PHE A 118 9.36 -6.07 11.33
CA PHE A 118 10.48 -5.43 12.01
C PHE A 118 10.05 -4.70 13.31
N SER A 119 8.75 -4.46 13.49
CA SER A 119 8.17 -3.83 14.68
C SER A 119 7.81 -4.90 15.73
N ALA A 120 8.52 -4.87 16.87
CA ALA A 120 8.23 -5.77 17.98
C ALA A 120 6.79 -5.65 18.52
N PRO A 121 6.19 -4.44 18.66
CA PRO A 121 4.77 -4.29 19.00
C PRO A 121 3.80 -4.91 17.98
N MET A 122 4.08 -4.81 16.68
CA MET A 122 3.27 -5.47 15.65
C MET A 122 3.31 -6.99 15.81
N VAL A 123 4.49 -7.56 16.01
CA VAL A 123 4.67 -9.01 16.26
C VAL A 123 3.96 -9.45 17.54
N ALA A 124 4.07 -8.67 18.61
CA ALA A 124 3.34 -8.95 19.85
C ALA A 124 1.82 -8.98 19.61
N ARG A 125 1.31 -7.99 18.88
CA ARG A 125 -0.10 -7.92 18.53
C ARG A 125 -0.56 -9.08 17.64
N ALA A 126 0.26 -9.45 16.66
CA ALA A 126 -0.03 -10.60 15.80
C ALA A 126 -0.17 -11.91 16.61
N ARG A 127 0.73 -12.14 17.58
CA ARG A 127 0.68 -13.29 18.49
C ARG A 127 -0.57 -13.29 19.40
N GLU A 128 -0.98 -12.12 19.88
CA GLU A 128 -2.20 -11.98 20.67
C GLU A 128 -3.46 -12.36 19.87
N LEU A 129 -3.54 -11.83 18.64
CA LEU A 129 -4.69 -12.06 17.76
C LEU A 129 -4.73 -13.50 17.21
N ASN A 130 -3.58 -14.11 16.96
CA ASN A 130 -3.46 -15.38 16.24
C ASN A 130 -2.44 -16.32 16.91
N PRO A 131 -2.71 -16.82 18.13
CA PRO A 131 -1.73 -17.57 18.93
C PRO A 131 -1.29 -18.92 18.33
N VAL A 132 -1.97 -19.39 17.30
CA VAL A 132 -1.63 -20.67 16.61
C VAL A 132 -0.73 -20.46 15.40
N VAL A 133 -0.44 -19.21 15.03
CA VAL A 133 0.45 -18.85 13.91
C VAL A 133 1.82 -18.47 14.47
N GLU A 134 2.87 -18.86 13.77
CA GLU A 134 4.24 -18.48 14.11
C GLU A 134 4.51 -17.04 13.65
N PHE A 135 4.92 -16.17 14.59
CA PHE A 135 5.33 -14.79 14.29
C PHE A 135 6.71 -14.50 14.89
N GLN A 136 7.55 -13.84 14.10
CA GLN A 136 8.92 -13.49 14.50
C GLN A 136 9.18 -12.01 14.19
N GLU A 137 9.99 -11.37 15.05
CA GLU A 137 10.61 -10.10 14.69
C GLU A 137 11.68 -10.36 13.64
N GLY A 138 11.68 -9.57 12.57
CA GLY A 138 12.60 -9.76 11.46
C GLY A 138 12.48 -8.69 10.39
N ASP A 139 13.60 -8.47 9.69
CA ASP A 139 13.69 -7.51 8.59
C ASP A 139 13.41 -8.20 7.25
N ALA A 140 12.45 -7.69 6.51
CA ALA A 140 12.12 -8.18 5.17
C ALA A 140 13.29 -8.00 4.17
N GLU A 141 14.19 -7.02 4.43
CA GLU A 141 15.39 -6.79 3.64
C GLU A 141 16.56 -7.71 4.00
N ALA A 142 16.44 -8.50 5.10
CA ALA A 142 17.48 -9.42 5.60
C ALA A 142 16.86 -10.60 6.34
N LEU A 143 16.23 -11.52 5.60
CA LEU A 143 15.51 -12.65 6.17
C LEU A 143 16.44 -13.67 6.84
N SER A 144 16.11 -14.07 8.07
CA SER A 144 16.88 -15.08 8.83
C SER A 144 16.57 -16.54 8.43
N PHE A 145 15.79 -16.75 7.36
CA PHE A 145 15.42 -18.09 6.89
C PHE A 145 16.44 -18.65 5.89
N PRO A 146 16.66 -19.97 5.87
CA PRO A 146 17.48 -20.62 4.85
C PRO A 146 16.89 -20.47 3.45
N ASP A 147 17.73 -20.62 2.43
CA ASP A 147 17.32 -20.69 1.04
C ASP A 147 16.28 -21.81 0.82
N ALA A 148 15.38 -21.60 -0.13
CA ALA A 148 14.39 -22.60 -0.54
C ALA A 148 13.56 -23.19 0.61
N SER A 149 13.18 -22.34 1.59
CA SER A 149 12.43 -22.76 2.78
C SER A 149 10.91 -22.71 2.59
N PHE A 150 10.41 -21.86 1.69
CA PHE A 150 8.98 -21.57 1.54
C PHE A 150 8.46 -21.95 0.16
N ASP A 151 7.19 -22.35 0.13
CA ASP A 151 6.47 -22.64 -1.12
C ASP A 151 5.85 -21.35 -1.70
N ALA A 152 5.50 -20.40 -0.82
CA ALA A 152 4.97 -19.09 -1.19
C ALA A 152 5.47 -18.01 -0.21
N ALA A 153 5.59 -16.78 -0.71
CA ALA A 153 5.82 -15.59 0.09
C ALA A 153 4.87 -14.47 -0.34
N VAL A 154 4.41 -13.67 0.60
CA VAL A 154 3.52 -12.54 0.36
C VAL A 154 3.97 -11.31 1.14
N MET A 155 3.58 -10.12 0.66
CA MET A 155 3.78 -8.85 1.36
C MET A 155 2.59 -7.93 1.09
N ASN A 156 1.72 -7.72 2.07
CA ASN A 156 0.53 -6.89 1.92
C ASN A 156 0.81 -5.45 2.34
N PHE A 157 0.93 -4.54 1.39
CA PHE A 157 1.26 -3.11 1.59
C PHE A 157 2.57 -2.83 2.37
N GLY A 158 3.45 -3.81 2.51
CA GLY A 158 4.74 -3.64 3.19
C GLY A 158 5.80 -2.96 2.31
N ILE A 159 5.80 -3.26 1.00
CA ILE A 159 6.88 -2.88 0.07
C ILE A 159 7.14 -1.37 0.00
N LEU A 160 6.12 -0.55 0.21
CA LEU A 160 6.22 0.91 0.17
C LEU A 160 6.89 1.52 1.41
N HIS A 161 7.10 0.74 2.47
CA HIS A 161 7.73 1.14 3.73
C HIS A 161 9.21 0.73 3.81
N LEU A 162 9.71 0.00 2.83
CA LEU A 162 11.08 -0.49 2.80
C LEU A 162 12.05 0.58 2.28
N ALA A 163 13.23 0.61 2.85
CA ALA A 163 14.32 1.46 2.38
C ALA A 163 14.95 0.92 1.09
N ARG A 164 14.99 -0.39 0.97
CA ARG A 164 15.58 -1.13 -0.16
C ARG A 164 14.62 -2.23 -0.62
N PRO A 165 13.51 -1.87 -1.27
CA PRO A 165 12.48 -2.84 -1.66
C PRO A 165 12.99 -3.93 -2.59
N GLU A 166 13.99 -3.64 -3.47
CA GLU A 166 14.62 -4.64 -4.30
C GLU A 166 15.33 -5.72 -3.47
N GLN A 167 15.93 -5.34 -2.35
CA GLN A 167 16.58 -6.30 -1.47
C GLN A 167 15.57 -7.24 -0.84
N ALA A 168 14.41 -6.75 -0.40
CA ALA A 168 13.34 -7.59 0.12
C ALA A 168 12.77 -8.54 -0.94
N VAL A 169 12.64 -8.09 -2.19
CA VAL A 169 12.21 -8.94 -3.32
C VAL A 169 13.27 -10.02 -3.62
N ASN A 170 14.57 -9.69 -3.54
CA ASN A 170 15.66 -10.66 -3.67
C ASN A 170 15.64 -11.68 -2.52
N GLU A 171 15.39 -11.26 -1.30
CA GLU A 171 15.25 -12.14 -0.15
C GLU A 171 14.03 -13.08 -0.30
N ALA A 172 12.88 -12.56 -0.79
CA ALA A 172 11.75 -13.39 -1.14
C ALA A 172 12.12 -14.46 -2.19
N ALA A 173 12.86 -14.06 -3.24
CA ALA A 173 13.36 -14.99 -4.24
C ALA A 173 14.30 -16.04 -3.64
N ARG A 174 15.20 -15.65 -2.74
CA ARG A 174 16.16 -16.56 -2.08
C ARG A 174 15.46 -17.62 -1.24
N VAL A 175 14.53 -17.20 -0.38
CA VAL A 175 13.87 -18.13 0.55
C VAL A 175 12.80 -19.01 -0.09
N LEU A 176 12.33 -18.65 -1.29
CA LEU A 176 11.39 -19.46 -2.04
C LEU A 176 12.07 -20.68 -2.65
N LYS A 177 11.38 -21.82 -2.63
CA LYS A 177 11.72 -23.01 -3.42
C LYS A 177 11.57 -22.71 -4.91
N GLN A 178 12.21 -23.54 -5.75
CA GLN A 178 11.93 -23.58 -7.18
C GLN A 178 10.44 -23.86 -7.40
N GLY A 179 9.81 -23.14 -8.33
CA GLY A 179 8.36 -23.20 -8.55
C GLY A 179 7.53 -22.47 -7.49
N GLY A 180 8.17 -21.87 -6.46
CA GLY A 180 7.51 -21.04 -5.45
C GLY A 180 7.00 -19.72 -6.03
N ARG A 181 6.04 -19.09 -5.37
CA ARG A 181 5.40 -17.85 -5.84
C ARG A 181 5.60 -16.73 -4.82
N PHE A 182 5.80 -15.53 -5.35
CA PHE A 182 5.79 -14.30 -4.57
C PHE A 182 4.67 -13.38 -5.07
N ALA A 183 4.02 -12.68 -4.14
CA ALA A 183 3.09 -11.61 -4.47
C ALA A 183 3.16 -10.51 -3.43
N PHE A 184 2.99 -9.27 -3.90
CA PHE A 184 2.85 -8.11 -3.01
C PHE A 184 1.76 -7.18 -3.47
N THR A 185 1.27 -6.35 -2.54
CA THR A 185 0.36 -5.25 -2.85
C THR A 185 1.00 -3.91 -2.55
N ALA A 186 0.58 -2.89 -3.31
CA ALA A 186 0.90 -1.49 -3.09
C ALA A 186 -0.33 -0.62 -3.39
N TRP A 187 -0.30 0.64 -3.03
CA TRP A 187 -1.38 1.55 -3.42
C TRP A 187 -1.31 1.86 -4.91
N ALA A 188 -2.45 1.96 -5.55
CA ALA A 188 -2.56 2.56 -6.87
C ALA A 188 -2.19 4.05 -6.81
N LYS A 189 -2.05 4.71 -7.98
CA LYS A 189 -1.73 6.14 -8.08
C LYS A 189 -2.72 6.97 -7.25
N ALA A 190 -2.27 8.12 -6.74
CA ALA A 190 -3.09 8.97 -5.88
C ALA A 190 -4.39 9.45 -6.56
N GLU A 191 -4.40 9.53 -7.90
CA GLU A 191 -5.58 9.88 -8.69
C GLU A 191 -6.65 8.78 -8.66
N GLU A 192 -6.24 7.53 -8.46
CA GLU A 192 -7.11 6.35 -8.40
C GLU A 192 -7.41 5.95 -6.94
N ALA A 193 -6.40 5.97 -6.08
CA ALA A 193 -6.53 5.80 -4.64
C ALA A 193 -7.02 7.12 -4.02
N VAL A 194 -8.30 7.39 -4.24
CA VAL A 194 -8.95 8.71 -4.05
C VAL A 194 -8.71 9.30 -2.66
N GLY A 195 -8.64 8.48 -1.62
CA GLY A 195 -8.35 8.96 -0.26
C GLY A 195 -6.99 9.64 -0.16
N PHE A 196 -5.95 9.08 -0.81
CA PHE A 196 -4.64 9.74 -0.92
C PHE A 196 -4.72 11.02 -1.75
N GLY A 197 -5.45 11.01 -2.88
CA GLY A 197 -5.66 12.22 -3.68
C GLY A 197 -6.30 13.35 -2.85
N ILE A 198 -7.29 13.04 -2.05
CA ILE A 198 -7.98 14.03 -1.19
C ILE A 198 -7.01 14.65 -0.18
N ILE A 199 -6.29 13.82 0.59
CA ILE A 199 -5.39 14.34 1.64
C ILE A 199 -4.21 15.10 1.07
N LEU A 200 -3.57 14.59 0.00
CA LEU A 200 -2.42 15.23 -0.63
C LEU A 200 -2.79 16.56 -1.29
N ASN A 201 -3.93 16.65 -1.97
CA ASN A 201 -4.44 17.90 -2.54
C ASN A 201 -4.78 18.93 -1.44
N ALA A 202 -5.31 18.50 -0.30
CA ALA A 202 -5.59 19.38 0.82
C ALA A 202 -4.30 19.92 1.44
N ILE A 203 -3.27 19.09 1.63
CA ILE A 203 -1.94 19.50 2.11
C ILE A 203 -1.31 20.49 1.12
N GLN A 204 -1.34 20.19 -0.18
CA GLN A 204 -0.78 21.06 -1.22
C GLN A 204 -1.47 22.43 -1.27
N SER A 205 -2.78 22.49 -1.01
CA SER A 205 -3.57 23.73 -1.14
C SER A 205 -3.56 24.58 0.11
N HIS A 206 -3.40 24.01 1.28
CA HIS A 206 -3.62 24.67 2.57
C HIS A 206 -2.46 24.55 3.54
N GLY A 207 -1.50 23.67 3.28
CA GLY A 207 -0.36 23.41 4.14
C GLY A 207 0.98 23.54 3.45
N ASN A 208 2.01 23.03 4.11
CA ASN A 208 3.33 22.87 3.56
C ASN A 208 3.57 21.39 3.21
N PRO A 209 3.71 21.00 1.93
CA PRO A 209 4.03 19.65 1.52
C PRO A 209 5.49 19.28 1.83
N GLU A 210 6.38 20.27 2.05
CA GLU A 210 7.79 20.06 2.33
C GLU A 210 8.01 19.81 3.83
N ALA A 211 7.61 18.64 4.29
CA ALA A 211 8.07 18.14 5.58
C ALA A 211 9.49 17.59 5.42
N HIS A 212 10.41 17.99 6.30
CA HIS A 212 11.78 17.47 6.32
C HIS A 212 11.80 16.03 6.85
N LEU A 213 11.27 15.11 6.04
CA LEU A 213 11.29 13.68 6.32
C LEU A 213 12.53 13.04 5.69
N PRO A 214 13.08 11.99 6.31
CA PRO A 214 14.11 11.19 5.66
C PRO A 214 13.66 10.75 4.28
N GLN A 215 14.52 10.93 3.27
CA GLN A 215 14.21 10.57 1.90
C GLN A 215 14.28 9.05 1.73
N GLY A 216 13.21 8.46 1.21
CA GLY A 216 13.11 7.06 0.86
C GLY A 216 12.57 6.86 -0.57
N PRO A 217 12.31 5.61 -0.97
CA PRO A 217 11.68 5.34 -2.26
C PRO A 217 10.35 6.08 -2.40
N PRO A 218 9.98 6.51 -3.63
CA PRO A 218 8.70 7.18 -3.88
C PRO A 218 7.53 6.32 -3.38
N PHE A 219 6.62 6.93 -2.61
CA PHE A 219 5.53 6.20 -1.96
C PHE A 219 4.63 5.42 -2.93
N PHE A 220 4.38 5.98 -4.11
CA PHE A 220 3.57 5.38 -5.17
C PHE A 220 4.40 4.68 -6.24
N ARG A 221 5.67 4.37 -6.00
CA ARG A 221 6.55 3.74 -7.00
C ARG A 221 5.95 2.48 -7.60
N PHE A 222 5.45 1.59 -6.76
CA PHE A 222 4.84 0.32 -7.17
C PHE A 222 3.36 0.44 -7.60
N SER A 223 2.87 1.66 -7.80
CA SER A 223 1.65 1.90 -8.55
C SER A 223 1.84 1.77 -10.07
N ASP A 224 3.10 1.78 -10.51
CA ASP A 224 3.49 1.61 -11.91
C ASP A 224 3.75 0.13 -12.22
N GLU A 225 3.04 -0.40 -13.22
CA GLU A 225 3.17 -1.80 -13.67
C GLU A 225 4.60 -2.12 -14.13
N ALA A 226 5.24 -1.20 -14.86
CA ALA A 226 6.59 -1.40 -15.38
C ALA A 226 7.62 -1.49 -14.24
N GLU A 227 7.45 -0.71 -13.16
CA GLU A 227 8.30 -0.81 -11.97
C GLU A 227 8.11 -2.13 -11.23
N CYS A 228 6.86 -2.60 -11.08
CA CYS A 228 6.58 -3.91 -10.51
C CYS A 228 7.23 -5.03 -11.34
N GLU A 229 7.04 -5.00 -12.67
CA GLU A 229 7.64 -5.97 -13.57
C GLU A 229 9.17 -5.95 -13.54
N ARG A 230 9.77 -4.77 -13.63
CA ARG A 230 11.21 -4.60 -13.58
C ARG A 230 11.80 -5.20 -12.31
N THR A 231 11.26 -4.80 -11.14
CA THR A 231 11.77 -5.24 -9.83
C THR A 231 11.67 -6.75 -9.67
N LEU A 232 10.56 -7.37 -10.08
CA LEU A 232 10.38 -8.82 -10.00
C LEU A 232 11.30 -9.57 -10.97
N ARG A 233 11.46 -9.08 -12.21
CA ARG A 233 12.33 -9.71 -13.21
C ARG A 233 13.81 -9.62 -12.83
N GLU A 234 14.25 -8.49 -12.30
CA GLU A 234 15.63 -8.29 -11.82
C GLU A 234 15.99 -9.23 -10.67
N ALA A 235 15.01 -9.58 -9.81
CA ALA A 235 15.16 -10.58 -8.76
C ALA A 235 15.09 -12.04 -9.26
N GLY A 236 14.99 -12.25 -10.57
CA GLY A 236 14.98 -13.58 -11.19
C GLY A 236 13.60 -14.25 -11.26
N PHE A 237 12.54 -13.55 -10.97
CA PHE A 237 11.18 -14.07 -11.13
C PHE A 237 10.75 -14.10 -12.61
N ALA A 238 9.88 -15.04 -12.93
CA ALA A 238 9.22 -15.18 -14.23
C ALA A 238 7.70 -15.14 -14.08
N LYS A 239 7.00 -15.11 -15.21
CA LYS A 239 5.51 -15.10 -15.27
C LYS A 239 4.94 -13.99 -14.36
N VAL A 240 5.53 -12.80 -14.47
CA VAL A 240 5.06 -11.64 -13.74
C VAL A 240 3.65 -11.28 -14.23
N ASN A 241 2.76 -11.03 -13.28
CA ASN A 241 1.41 -10.55 -13.53
C ASN A 241 1.12 -9.39 -12.57
N VAL A 242 0.64 -8.28 -13.12
CA VAL A 242 0.26 -7.10 -12.35
C VAL A 242 -1.20 -6.80 -12.63
N THR A 243 -1.98 -6.66 -11.59
CA THR A 243 -3.42 -6.39 -11.68
C THR A 243 -3.83 -5.35 -10.63
N GLN A 244 -5.02 -4.80 -10.78
CA GLN A 244 -5.58 -3.91 -9.80
C GLN A 244 -6.66 -4.62 -8.98
N VAL A 245 -6.61 -4.48 -7.66
CA VAL A 245 -7.61 -4.98 -6.72
C VAL A 245 -8.50 -3.81 -6.30
N PRO A 246 -9.79 -3.83 -6.63
CA PRO A 246 -10.70 -2.78 -6.19
C PRO A 246 -10.93 -2.87 -4.68
N GLN A 247 -10.78 -1.74 -4.01
CA GLN A 247 -11.02 -1.61 -2.58
C GLN A 247 -11.83 -0.35 -2.32
N ILE A 248 -12.65 -0.36 -1.28
CA ILE A 248 -13.44 0.79 -0.86
C ILE A 248 -13.22 1.04 0.63
N TRP A 249 -12.78 2.24 0.97
CA TRP A 249 -12.67 2.70 2.34
C TRP A 249 -14.01 3.30 2.78
N ARG A 250 -14.59 2.75 3.84
CA ARG A 250 -15.93 3.14 4.31
C ARG A 250 -15.86 3.86 5.63
N PHE A 251 -16.59 4.98 5.71
CA PHE A 251 -16.69 5.81 6.89
C PHE A 251 -18.15 6.19 7.18
N THR A 252 -18.45 6.42 8.44
CA THR A 252 -19.77 6.90 8.90
C THR A 252 -19.80 8.42 9.00
N ALA A 253 -18.65 9.05 9.25
CA ALA A 253 -18.50 10.50 9.31
C ALA A 253 -17.35 10.98 8.43
N ALA A 254 -17.50 12.18 7.85
CA ALA A 254 -16.52 12.72 6.90
C ALA A 254 -15.18 13.10 7.52
N ASP A 255 -15.15 13.38 8.81
CA ASP A 255 -13.91 13.66 9.55
C ASP A 255 -13.05 12.41 9.73
N GLU A 256 -13.63 11.20 9.71
CA GLU A 256 -12.91 9.94 9.90
C GLU A 256 -11.80 9.72 8.85
N LEU A 257 -11.96 10.22 7.62
CA LEU A 257 -10.91 10.14 6.61
C LEU A 257 -9.65 10.91 7.02
N PHE A 258 -9.83 12.13 7.54
CA PHE A 258 -8.70 12.92 8.04
C PHE A 258 -8.06 12.23 9.24
N GLU A 259 -8.86 11.76 10.20
CA GLU A 259 -8.37 11.08 11.41
C GLU A 259 -7.60 9.80 11.07
N ALA A 260 -8.05 9.04 10.08
CA ALA A 260 -7.37 7.84 9.63
C ALA A 260 -5.94 8.15 9.10
N PHE A 261 -5.76 9.22 8.33
CA PHE A 261 -4.43 9.66 7.88
C PHE A 261 -3.61 10.32 8.98
N TYR A 262 -4.26 11.06 9.88
CA TYR A 262 -3.58 11.77 10.97
C TYR A 262 -3.03 10.82 12.03
N ASN A 263 -3.67 9.65 12.19
CA ASN A 263 -3.32 8.67 13.21
C ASN A 263 -2.66 7.41 12.61
N GLY A 264 -3.20 6.83 11.56
CA GLY A 264 -2.94 5.45 11.15
C GLY A 264 -1.77 5.23 10.18
N GLY A 265 -1.21 6.29 9.59
CA GLY A 265 -0.06 6.18 8.67
C GLY A 265 1.25 6.63 9.32
N VAL A 266 2.37 6.49 8.61
CA VAL A 266 3.67 7.01 9.05
C VAL A 266 3.99 8.33 8.35
N ARG A 267 4.18 8.32 7.03
CA ARG A 267 4.63 9.51 6.28
C ARG A 267 3.59 10.63 6.26
N ILE A 268 2.34 10.33 5.93
CA ILE A 268 1.27 11.36 5.90
C ILE A 268 1.02 11.92 7.31
N LYS A 269 1.01 11.07 8.34
CA LYS A 269 0.94 11.48 9.75
C LYS A 269 2.05 12.47 10.10
N ALA A 270 3.29 12.19 9.71
CA ALA A 270 4.43 13.06 9.96
C ALA A 270 4.29 14.42 9.22
N ILE A 271 3.87 14.41 7.96
CA ILE A 271 3.58 15.63 7.19
C ILE A 271 2.49 16.47 7.86
N LEU A 272 1.38 15.84 8.27
CA LEU A 272 0.27 16.54 8.93
C LEU A 272 0.66 17.11 10.29
N ARG A 273 1.46 16.39 11.07
CA ARG A 273 1.94 16.85 12.38
C ARG A 273 2.96 17.99 12.30
N ALA A 274 3.62 18.16 11.16
CA ALA A 274 4.53 19.27 10.90
C ALA A 274 3.82 20.57 10.47
N GLN A 275 2.50 20.54 10.24
CA GLN A 275 1.73 21.73 9.84
C GLN A 275 1.52 22.72 11.01
N SER A 276 1.35 24.00 10.68
CA SER A 276 0.83 24.96 11.65
C SER A 276 -0.62 24.59 12.04
N ARG A 277 -1.08 25.05 13.18
CA ARG A 277 -2.45 24.79 13.63
C ARG A 277 -3.49 25.27 12.62
N GLU A 278 -3.29 26.47 12.08
CA GLU A 278 -4.17 27.09 11.09
C GLU A 278 -4.21 26.28 9.78
N ALA A 279 -3.04 25.83 9.31
CA ALA A 279 -2.94 24.97 8.12
C ALA A 279 -3.61 23.61 8.35
N LEU A 280 -3.37 23.00 9.52
CA LEU A 280 -3.96 21.72 9.87
C LEU A 280 -5.49 21.77 9.93
N ASP A 281 -6.06 22.84 10.52
CA ASP A 281 -7.51 23.07 10.59
C ASP A 281 -8.09 23.28 9.17
N ALA A 282 -7.41 24.03 8.30
CA ALA A 282 -7.82 24.22 6.91
C ALA A 282 -7.76 22.91 6.11
N ILE A 283 -6.70 22.10 6.27
CA ILE A 283 -6.58 20.78 5.64
C ILE A 283 -7.72 19.88 6.11
N ARG A 284 -8.01 19.81 7.40
CA ARG A 284 -9.11 19.01 7.96
C ARG A 284 -10.46 19.39 7.33
N VAL A 285 -10.74 20.69 7.22
CA VAL A 285 -11.98 21.19 6.59
C VAL A 285 -12.04 20.78 5.13
N ALA A 286 -10.96 20.96 4.36
CA ALA A 286 -10.90 20.62 2.94
C ALA A 286 -11.11 19.12 2.69
N VAL A 287 -10.47 18.28 3.50
CA VAL A 287 -10.64 16.80 3.45
C VAL A 287 -12.08 16.42 3.75
N ARG A 288 -12.67 16.94 4.84
CA ARG A 288 -14.05 16.67 5.21
C ARG A 288 -15.04 17.07 4.11
N GLU A 289 -14.93 18.28 3.58
CA GLU A 289 -15.86 18.75 2.54
C GLU A 289 -15.71 17.96 1.23
N THR A 290 -14.51 17.48 0.94
CA THR A 290 -14.28 16.62 -0.23
C THR A 290 -14.80 15.20 0.01
N ALA A 291 -14.57 14.62 1.18
CA ALA A 291 -15.05 13.27 1.55
C ALA A 291 -16.59 13.18 1.49
N LYS A 292 -17.33 14.23 1.88
CA LYS A 292 -18.80 14.28 1.79
C LYS A 292 -19.34 14.02 0.38
N LYS A 293 -18.58 14.35 -0.66
CA LYS A 293 -18.98 14.14 -2.08
C LYS A 293 -19.07 12.64 -2.43
N PHE A 294 -18.48 11.79 -1.63
CA PHE A 294 -18.49 10.32 -1.77
C PHE A 294 -19.58 9.65 -0.92
N THR A 295 -20.49 10.41 -0.34
CA THR A 295 -21.60 9.85 0.47
C THR A 295 -22.60 9.13 -0.41
N ARG A 296 -22.85 7.85 -0.12
CA ARG A 296 -23.87 7.01 -0.75
C ARG A 296 -24.69 6.32 0.34
N HIS A 297 -25.98 6.50 0.32
CA HIS A 297 -26.92 5.88 1.31
C HIS A 297 -26.48 6.10 2.78
N GLY A 298 -25.95 7.29 3.08
CA GLY A 298 -25.52 7.64 4.45
C GLY A 298 -24.13 7.14 4.84
N VAL A 299 -23.41 6.45 3.95
CA VAL A 299 -22.03 5.97 4.16
C VAL A 299 -21.11 6.67 3.16
N ILE A 300 -19.93 7.05 3.61
CA ILE A 300 -18.90 7.60 2.73
C ILE A 300 -18.10 6.43 2.19
N GLU A 301 -18.06 6.27 0.86
CA GLU A 301 -17.40 5.20 0.16
C GLU A 301 -16.30 5.77 -0.75
N ILE A 302 -15.05 5.66 -0.32
CA ILE A 302 -13.89 6.22 -1.01
C ILE A 302 -13.14 5.09 -1.73
N PRO A 303 -13.02 5.14 -3.07
CA PRO A 303 -12.23 4.16 -3.82
C PRO A 303 -10.75 4.23 -3.42
N MET A 304 -10.19 3.07 -3.10
CA MET A 304 -8.79 2.92 -2.66
C MET A 304 -8.18 1.65 -3.29
N PRO A 305 -8.12 1.54 -4.63
CA PRO A 305 -7.60 0.35 -5.27
C PRO A 305 -6.15 0.09 -4.91
N ALA A 306 -5.80 -1.19 -4.84
CA ALA A 306 -4.43 -1.66 -4.71
C ALA A 306 -3.91 -2.17 -6.05
N VAL A 307 -2.61 -2.05 -6.28
CA VAL A 307 -1.87 -2.82 -7.26
C VAL A 307 -1.46 -4.13 -6.61
N LEU A 308 -1.70 -5.24 -7.28
CA LEU A 308 -1.26 -6.58 -6.90
C LEU A 308 -0.29 -7.10 -7.96
N ALA A 309 0.96 -7.24 -7.58
CA ALA A 309 1.99 -7.84 -8.42
C ALA A 309 2.31 -9.25 -7.91
N SER A 310 2.42 -10.20 -8.83
CA SER A 310 2.74 -11.60 -8.51
C SER A 310 3.68 -12.20 -9.53
N ALA A 311 4.48 -13.19 -9.11
CA ALA A 311 5.45 -13.82 -9.97
C ALA A 311 5.81 -15.24 -9.49
N LEU A 312 6.43 -16.01 -10.38
CA LEU A 312 6.89 -17.37 -10.14
C LEU A 312 8.42 -17.39 -10.10
N LYS A 313 9.00 -18.03 -9.08
CA LYS A 313 10.41 -18.41 -9.12
C LYS A 313 10.59 -19.57 -10.10
N PRO A 314 11.42 -19.44 -11.14
CA PRO A 314 11.66 -20.55 -12.09
C PRO A 314 12.15 -21.83 -11.41
N ALA A 315 11.96 -22.97 -12.12
CA ALA A 315 12.47 -24.27 -11.70
C ALA A 315 13.98 -24.38 -11.91
#